data_0f4011f2dd6c364e1e8252ee0783e79e
#
_entry.id   0f4011f2dd6c364e1e8252ee0783e79e
#
_cell.length_a   1.000
_cell.length_b   1.000
_cell.length_c   1.000
_cell.angle_alpha   90.00
_cell.angle_beta   90.00
_cell.angle_gamma   90.00
#
_symmetry.space_group_name_H-M   'P 1'
#
loop_
_entity.id
_entity.type
_entity.pdbx_description
1 polymer ?
#
loop_
_entity_poly.entity_id
_entity_poly.type
_entity_poly.pdbx_seq_one_letter_code
_entity_poly.pdbx_strand_id
1 'polypeptide(L)'
;MNQELINRYENYLKNYKRSNEKTIRNYIYDLKAFDKFIDKEFTDVSEEDINVYIQDKKAKKISPSRINFSIATLSSFYKYLKKIKITKDNPVENIPRLKIKRKKEIEYLSTYQIYETRRRLAEYGDKQLEVFFGILVASAPKKYMISKLEWRKVNWKQNYIEVIINEKERGILYLDNYTMEKLAELRKERKDKHIKKKWIFITRHKGNWKEVGDSTITYWLNKIATIAEVDRLTISSMKATMLHYSKNGRRFSDEKINKILNINRFDNEFRSIYLQDLEEIIKME
;
A
#
# COMPACT_ATOMS: atom_id res chain seq x y z
N MET A 1 7.21 -14.51 -32.49
CA MET A 1 6.45 -15.48 -31.67
C MET A 1 6.36 -15.03 -30.21
N ASN A 2 7.43 -14.61 -29.54
CA ASN A 2 7.43 -14.24 -28.12
C ASN A 2 6.42 -13.15 -27.74
N GLN A 3 6.32 -12.05 -28.52
CA GLN A 3 5.38 -10.97 -28.25
C GLN A 3 3.91 -11.44 -28.27
N GLU A 4 3.59 -12.39 -29.14
CA GLU A 4 2.24 -12.96 -29.20
C GLU A 4 1.94 -13.79 -27.93
N LEU A 5 2.89 -14.60 -27.47
CA LEU A 5 2.76 -15.37 -26.22
C LEU A 5 2.60 -14.46 -24.99
N ILE A 6 3.32 -13.34 -24.95
CA ILE A 6 3.16 -12.32 -23.89
C ILE A 6 1.73 -11.74 -23.92
N ASN A 7 1.22 -11.39 -25.11
CA ASN A 7 -0.14 -10.84 -25.25
C ASN A 7 -1.22 -11.85 -24.84
N ARG A 8 -1.07 -13.12 -25.24
CA ARG A 8 -1.98 -14.20 -24.81
C ARG A 8 -1.95 -14.42 -23.31
N TYR A 9 -0.77 -14.33 -22.67
CA TYR A 9 -0.65 -14.44 -21.23
C TYR A 9 -1.26 -13.22 -20.52
N GLU A 10 -1.11 -12.01 -21.04
CA GLU A 10 -1.76 -10.82 -20.51
C GLU A 10 -3.30 -10.99 -20.49
N ASN A 11 -3.87 -11.47 -21.59
CA ASN A 11 -5.30 -11.76 -21.67
C ASN A 11 -5.73 -12.86 -20.69
N TYR A 12 -4.89 -13.89 -20.50
CA TYR A 12 -5.14 -14.92 -19.50
C TYR A 12 -5.16 -14.36 -18.08
N LEU A 13 -4.22 -13.47 -17.74
CA LEU A 13 -4.18 -12.82 -16.42
C LEU A 13 -5.41 -11.93 -16.18
N LYS A 14 -5.89 -11.23 -17.19
CA LYS A 14 -7.07 -10.35 -17.11
C LYS A 14 -8.36 -11.17 -16.96
N ASN A 15 -8.59 -12.10 -17.85
CA ASN A 15 -9.90 -12.73 -18.03
C ASN A 15 -10.10 -13.96 -17.13
N TYR A 16 -9.08 -14.76 -16.93
CA TYR A 16 -9.18 -16.02 -16.17
C TYR A 16 -8.65 -15.93 -14.75
N LYS A 17 -7.46 -15.33 -14.56
CA LYS A 17 -6.92 -15.14 -13.21
C LYS A 17 -7.49 -13.94 -12.46
N ARG A 18 -8.17 -13.03 -13.15
CA ARG A 18 -8.71 -11.78 -12.58
C ARG A 18 -7.68 -11.02 -11.74
N SER A 19 -6.45 -11.03 -12.21
CA SER A 19 -5.34 -10.33 -11.53
C SER A 19 -5.55 -8.82 -11.59
N ASN A 20 -5.11 -8.09 -10.56
CA ASN A 20 -5.22 -6.64 -10.61
C ASN A 20 -4.28 -6.05 -11.67
N GLU A 21 -4.64 -4.90 -12.23
CA GLU A 21 -3.91 -4.25 -13.33
C GLU A 21 -2.44 -3.98 -13.01
N LYS A 22 -2.12 -3.64 -11.75
CA LYS A 22 -0.73 -3.38 -11.31
C LYS A 22 0.12 -4.66 -11.37
N THR A 23 -0.44 -5.80 -10.96
CA THR A 23 0.22 -7.10 -11.05
C THR A 23 0.45 -7.47 -12.51
N ILE A 24 -0.57 -7.30 -13.37
CA ILE A 24 -0.47 -7.58 -14.80
C ILE A 24 0.63 -6.74 -15.43
N ARG A 25 0.62 -5.43 -15.25
CA ARG A 25 1.67 -4.52 -15.76
C ARG A 25 3.07 -4.95 -15.33
N ASN A 26 3.24 -5.31 -14.06
CA ASN A 26 4.54 -5.72 -13.55
C ASN A 26 5.01 -7.04 -14.15
N TYR A 27 4.11 -8.00 -14.35
CA TYR A 27 4.41 -9.29 -14.98
C TYR A 27 4.80 -9.10 -16.44
N ILE A 28 4.01 -8.33 -17.19
CA ILE A 28 4.30 -8.04 -18.60
C ILE A 28 5.63 -7.27 -18.77
N TYR A 29 5.90 -6.31 -17.87
CA TYR A 29 7.17 -5.59 -17.87
C TYR A 29 8.37 -6.55 -17.67
N ASP A 30 8.27 -7.48 -16.71
CA ASP A 30 9.34 -8.46 -16.44
C ASP A 30 9.52 -9.43 -17.61
N LEU A 31 8.43 -9.89 -18.23
CA LEU A 31 8.52 -10.78 -19.40
C LEU A 31 9.19 -10.08 -20.60
N LYS A 32 8.83 -8.83 -20.88
CA LYS A 32 9.49 -8.04 -21.95
C LYS A 32 10.96 -7.79 -21.65
N ALA A 33 11.33 -7.60 -20.37
CA ALA A 33 12.72 -7.45 -19.99
C ALA A 33 13.51 -8.76 -20.13
N PHE A 34 12.89 -9.89 -19.87
CA PHE A 34 13.47 -11.21 -20.08
C PHE A 34 13.61 -11.54 -21.57
N ASP A 35 12.58 -11.29 -22.37
CA ASP A 35 12.58 -11.47 -23.82
C ASP A 35 13.76 -10.75 -24.50
N LYS A 36 13.99 -9.49 -24.12
CA LYS A 36 15.14 -8.71 -24.61
C LYS A 36 16.51 -9.26 -24.17
N PHE A 37 16.55 -10.00 -23.08
CA PHE A 37 17.79 -10.54 -22.53
C PHE A 37 18.20 -11.84 -23.20
N ILE A 38 17.25 -12.75 -23.45
CA ILE A 38 17.55 -14.11 -23.90
C ILE A 38 17.86 -14.24 -25.40
N ASP A 39 17.37 -13.30 -26.21
CA ASP A 39 17.52 -13.28 -27.69
C ASP A 39 17.22 -14.63 -28.36
N LYS A 40 16.23 -15.36 -27.85
CA LYS A 40 15.72 -16.64 -28.39
C LYS A 40 14.23 -16.80 -28.11
N GLU A 41 13.59 -17.81 -28.74
CA GLU A 41 12.18 -18.09 -28.51
C GLU A 41 11.95 -18.66 -27.10
N PHE A 42 10.80 -18.32 -26.49
CA PHE A 42 10.45 -18.81 -25.14
C PHE A 42 10.32 -20.33 -25.07
N THR A 43 10.06 -21.00 -26.20
CA THR A 43 10.01 -22.47 -26.32
C THR A 43 11.36 -23.12 -26.13
N ASP A 44 12.44 -22.43 -26.40
CA ASP A 44 13.81 -22.94 -26.45
C ASP A 44 14.63 -22.55 -25.20
N VAL A 45 13.96 -21.89 -24.24
CA VAL A 45 14.59 -21.46 -22.98
C VAL A 45 14.80 -22.65 -22.07
N SER A 46 16.04 -22.79 -21.61
CA SER A 46 16.48 -23.78 -20.65
C SER A 46 16.56 -23.25 -19.21
N GLU A 47 16.73 -24.13 -18.24
CA GLU A 47 17.04 -23.77 -16.85
C GLU A 47 18.33 -22.94 -16.76
N GLU A 48 19.33 -23.27 -17.59
CA GLU A 48 20.60 -22.53 -17.65
C GLU A 48 20.40 -21.07 -18.09
N ASP A 49 19.56 -20.81 -19.08
CA ASP A 49 19.23 -19.45 -19.51
C ASP A 49 18.61 -18.63 -18.38
N ILE A 50 17.76 -19.25 -17.55
CA ILE A 50 17.17 -18.61 -16.37
C ILE A 50 18.26 -18.30 -15.34
N ASN A 51 19.20 -19.21 -15.12
CA ASN A 51 20.32 -19.01 -14.20
C ASN A 51 21.21 -17.87 -14.66
N VAL A 52 21.56 -17.79 -15.95
CA VAL A 52 22.34 -16.68 -16.55
C VAL A 52 21.61 -15.35 -16.35
N TYR A 53 20.31 -15.30 -16.59
CA TYR A 53 19.51 -14.10 -16.34
C TYR A 53 19.52 -13.66 -14.87
N ILE A 54 19.44 -14.61 -13.93
CA ILE A 54 19.52 -14.32 -12.50
C ILE A 54 20.90 -13.78 -12.12
N GLN A 55 21.98 -14.34 -12.67
CA GLN A 55 23.36 -13.86 -12.44
C GLN A 55 23.56 -12.45 -13.01
N ASP A 56 23.06 -12.14 -14.20
CA ASP A 56 23.07 -10.78 -14.76
C ASP A 56 22.38 -9.78 -13.83
N LYS A 57 21.20 -10.15 -13.32
CA LYS A 57 20.49 -9.29 -12.35
C LYS A 57 21.28 -9.09 -11.04
N LYS A 58 21.98 -10.11 -10.56
CA LYS A 58 22.85 -9.99 -9.38
C LYS A 58 24.04 -9.07 -9.66
N ALA A 59 24.69 -9.22 -10.83
CA ALA A 59 25.79 -8.37 -11.25
C ALA A 59 25.37 -6.89 -11.34
N LYS A 60 24.15 -6.62 -11.80
CA LYS A 60 23.49 -5.30 -11.81
C LYS A 60 23.00 -4.84 -10.43
N LYS A 61 23.36 -5.54 -9.35
CA LYS A 61 22.98 -5.22 -7.96
C LYS A 61 21.47 -5.08 -7.72
N ILE A 62 20.64 -5.81 -8.49
CA ILE A 62 19.20 -5.85 -8.27
C ILE A 62 18.92 -6.60 -6.96
N SER A 63 17.98 -6.06 -6.17
CA SER A 63 17.68 -6.64 -4.85
C SER A 63 17.16 -8.09 -4.94
N PRO A 64 17.50 -8.98 -3.97
CA PRO A 64 17.00 -10.35 -3.95
C PRO A 64 15.48 -10.45 -4.04
N SER A 65 14.76 -9.54 -3.42
CA SER A 65 13.29 -9.47 -3.49
C SER A 65 12.80 -9.23 -4.92
N ARG A 66 13.46 -8.34 -5.67
CA ARG A 66 13.11 -8.02 -7.06
C ARG A 66 13.47 -9.18 -8.00
N ILE A 67 14.59 -9.86 -7.77
CA ILE A 67 14.99 -11.07 -8.50
C ILE A 67 13.96 -12.18 -8.24
N ASN A 68 13.57 -12.42 -6.98
CA ASN A 68 12.55 -13.40 -6.64
C ASN A 68 11.18 -13.08 -7.28
N PHE A 69 10.86 -11.81 -7.45
CA PHE A 69 9.65 -11.40 -8.19
C PHE A 69 9.75 -11.79 -9.66
N SER A 70 10.91 -11.57 -10.33
CA SER A 70 11.13 -12.00 -11.71
C SER A 70 11.03 -13.52 -11.86
N ILE A 71 11.64 -14.30 -10.94
CA ILE A 71 11.51 -15.75 -10.92
C ILE A 71 10.03 -16.17 -10.79
N ALA A 72 9.24 -15.48 -9.94
CA ALA A 72 7.80 -15.76 -9.79
C ALA A 72 7.02 -15.46 -11.07
N THR A 73 7.35 -14.37 -11.75
CA THR A 73 6.72 -13.99 -13.02
C THR A 73 6.99 -15.05 -14.08
N LEU A 74 8.27 -15.42 -14.28
CA LEU A 74 8.67 -16.44 -15.25
C LEU A 74 8.03 -17.80 -14.94
N SER A 75 8.09 -18.25 -13.68
CA SER A 75 7.44 -19.51 -13.27
C SER A 75 5.92 -19.49 -13.55
N SER A 76 5.24 -18.36 -13.32
CA SER A 76 3.80 -18.23 -13.64
C SER A 76 3.53 -18.26 -15.13
N PHE A 77 4.40 -17.65 -15.93
CA PHE A 77 4.31 -17.63 -17.40
C PHE A 77 4.53 -19.03 -17.99
N TYR A 78 5.60 -19.73 -17.59
CA TYR A 78 5.85 -21.09 -18.09
C TYR A 78 4.81 -22.11 -17.62
N LYS A 79 4.24 -21.97 -16.42
CA LYS A 79 3.06 -22.74 -16.01
C LYS A 79 1.86 -22.52 -16.95
N TYR A 80 1.68 -21.29 -17.42
CA TYR A 80 0.66 -20.99 -18.41
C TYR A 80 0.99 -21.63 -19.77
N LEU A 81 2.23 -21.51 -20.29
CA LEU A 81 2.64 -22.13 -21.55
C LEU A 81 2.49 -23.66 -21.51
N LYS A 82 2.87 -24.31 -20.40
CA LYS A 82 2.64 -25.75 -20.17
C LYS A 82 1.14 -26.09 -20.20
N LYS A 83 0.30 -25.29 -19.55
CA LYS A 83 -1.16 -25.46 -19.55
C LYS A 83 -1.76 -25.42 -20.96
N ILE A 84 -1.29 -24.55 -21.83
CA ILE A 84 -1.74 -24.42 -23.21
C ILE A 84 -0.94 -25.29 -24.20
N LYS A 85 -0.10 -26.21 -23.68
CA LYS A 85 0.69 -27.20 -24.44
C LYS A 85 1.70 -26.57 -25.44
N ILE A 86 2.20 -25.38 -25.18
CA ILE A 86 3.27 -24.73 -25.95
C ILE A 86 4.64 -25.24 -25.51
N THR A 87 4.84 -25.47 -24.21
CA THR A 87 6.05 -26.12 -23.68
C THR A 87 5.69 -27.37 -22.93
N LYS A 88 6.62 -28.35 -22.88
CA LYS A 88 6.45 -29.59 -22.11
C LYS A 88 6.75 -29.34 -20.63
N ASP A 89 7.77 -28.54 -20.36
CA ASP A 89 8.33 -28.33 -19.04
C ASP A 89 8.36 -26.84 -18.65
N ASN A 90 8.62 -26.58 -17.39
CA ASN A 90 8.80 -25.24 -16.84
C ASN A 90 10.27 -25.07 -16.44
N PRO A 91 11.09 -24.34 -17.21
CA PRO A 91 12.53 -24.17 -16.91
C PRO A 91 12.82 -23.42 -15.62
N VAL A 92 11.80 -22.94 -14.93
CA VAL A 92 11.92 -22.21 -13.66
C VAL A 92 11.54 -23.09 -12.47
N GLU A 93 11.15 -24.35 -12.69
CA GLU A 93 10.57 -25.20 -11.64
C GLU A 93 11.55 -25.47 -10.51
N ASN A 94 12.82 -25.75 -10.84
CA ASN A 94 13.87 -26.06 -9.88
C ASN A 94 14.68 -24.84 -9.42
N ILE A 95 14.40 -23.65 -9.93
CA ILE A 95 15.14 -22.43 -9.58
C ILE A 95 14.86 -22.02 -8.13
N PRO A 96 15.87 -22.04 -7.24
CA PRO A 96 15.67 -21.68 -5.84
C PRO A 96 15.45 -20.17 -5.68
N ARG A 97 14.59 -19.79 -4.73
CA ARG A 97 14.44 -18.40 -4.32
C ARG A 97 15.67 -17.92 -3.58
N LEU A 98 16.08 -16.70 -3.85
CA LEU A 98 17.17 -16.05 -3.13
C LEU A 98 16.74 -15.76 -1.70
N LYS A 99 17.64 -16.01 -0.73
CA LYS A 99 17.41 -15.63 0.67
C LYS A 99 17.28 -14.11 0.78
N ILE A 100 16.20 -13.66 1.38
CA ILE A 100 15.97 -12.25 1.69
C ILE A 100 16.35 -12.07 3.15
N LYS A 101 17.32 -11.17 3.44
CA LYS A 101 17.57 -10.76 4.83
C LYS A 101 16.26 -10.24 5.41
N ARG A 102 15.83 -10.77 6.56
CA ARG A 102 14.65 -10.24 7.27
C ARG A 102 14.84 -8.75 7.44
N LYS A 103 13.84 -7.95 7.09
CA LYS A 103 13.85 -6.52 7.42
C LYS A 103 13.99 -6.40 8.94
N LYS A 104 14.72 -5.34 9.40
CA LYS A 104 14.63 -4.89 10.79
C LYS A 104 13.16 -4.86 11.21
N GLU A 105 12.89 -5.12 12.48
CA GLU A 105 11.54 -4.93 13.04
C GLU A 105 11.00 -3.57 12.58
N ILE A 106 9.73 -3.57 12.21
CA ILE A 106 9.10 -2.33 11.76
C ILE A 106 8.88 -1.51 13.03
N GLU A 107 9.61 -0.43 13.16
CA GLU A 107 9.49 0.49 14.27
C GLU A 107 8.07 1.10 14.29
N TYR A 108 7.48 1.17 15.47
CA TYR A 108 6.23 1.88 15.72
C TYR A 108 6.53 3.25 16.30
N LEU A 109 5.62 4.19 16.13
CA LEU A 109 5.72 5.51 16.75
C LEU A 109 5.33 5.43 18.22
N SER A 110 6.15 6.03 19.10
CA SER A 110 5.76 6.26 20.48
C SER A 110 4.61 7.30 20.58
N THR A 111 3.95 7.35 21.73
CA THR A 111 2.93 8.37 22.03
C THR A 111 3.48 9.77 21.85
N TYR A 112 4.65 10.04 22.41
CA TYR A 112 5.37 11.30 22.27
C TYR A 112 5.64 11.63 20.77
N GLN A 113 6.09 10.66 19.98
CA GLN A 113 6.31 10.91 18.55
C GLN A 113 5.01 11.20 17.78
N ILE A 114 3.89 10.59 18.18
CA ILE A 114 2.58 10.89 17.57
C ILE A 114 2.17 12.32 17.91
N TYR A 115 2.28 12.71 19.18
CA TYR A 115 1.98 14.06 19.64
C TYR A 115 2.85 15.11 18.95
N GLU A 116 4.18 14.97 19.03
CA GLU A 116 5.11 15.88 18.38
C GLU A 116 4.89 16.00 16.87
N THR A 117 4.57 14.88 16.20
CA THR A 117 4.24 14.92 14.78
C THR A 117 2.99 15.77 14.52
N ARG A 118 1.93 15.62 15.32
CA ARG A 118 0.71 16.44 15.20
C ARG A 118 1.00 17.92 15.44
N ARG A 119 1.74 18.25 16.50
CA ARG A 119 2.13 19.62 16.82
C ARG A 119 2.91 20.27 15.67
N ARG A 120 3.96 19.62 15.20
CA ARG A 120 4.80 20.12 14.11
C ARG A 120 4.05 20.25 12.78
N LEU A 121 3.11 19.35 12.49
CA LEU A 121 2.25 19.46 11.31
C LEU A 121 1.28 20.63 11.40
N ALA A 122 0.74 20.91 12.58
CA ALA A 122 -0.10 22.08 12.82
C ALA A 122 0.69 23.38 12.62
N GLU A 123 1.93 23.46 13.15
CA GLU A 123 2.84 24.58 12.93
C GLU A 123 3.25 24.72 11.45
N TYR A 124 3.44 23.61 10.74
CA TYR A 124 3.74 23.61 9.32
C TYR A 124 2.58 24.16 8.46
N GLY A 125 1.34 24.07 8.96
CA GLY A 125 0.15 24.71 8.39
C GLY A 125 -0.44 24.02 7.14
N ASP A 126 -0.04 22.80 6.79
CA ASP A 126 -0.67 22.02 5.71
C ASP A 126 -1.76 21.12 6.27
N LYS A 127 -3.01 21.63 6.31
CA LYS A 127 -4.16 20.89 6.84
C LYS A 127 -4.39 19.52 6.18
N GLN A 128 -4.00 19.36 4.93
CA GLN A 128 -4.13 18.10 4.22
C GLN A 128 -3.15 17.05 4.78
N LEU A 129 -1.93 17.44 5.15
CA LEU A 129 -0.96 16.56 5.80
C LEU A 129 -1.36 16.24 7.24
N GLU A 130 -1.93 17.21 7.98
CA GLU A 130 -2.47 16.97 9.33
C GLU A 130 -3.56 15.88 9.31
N VAL A 131 -4.57 16.06 8.47
CA VAL A 131 -5.65 15.08 8.29
C VAL A 131 -5.12 13.74 7.81
N PHE A 132 -4.19 13.75 6.87
CA PHE A 132 -3.58 12.52 6.36
C PHE A 132 -2.86 11.73 7.46
N PHE A 133 -2.05 12.40 8.27
CA PHE A 133 -1.38 11.75 9.41
C PHE A 133 -2.39 11.25 10.45
N GLY A 134 -3.40 12.06 10.80
CA GLY A 134 -4.46 11.66 11.73
C GLY A 134 -5.19 10.39 11.28
N ILE A 135 -5.57 10.30 10.01
CA ILE A 135 -6.19 9.08 9.45
C ILE A 135 -5.24 7.88 9.50
N LEU A 136 -3.95 8.08 9.28
CA LEU A 136 -2.96 7.01 9.38
C LEU A 136 -2.83 6.48 10.82
N VAL A 137 -2.77 7.36 11.80
CA VAL A 137 -2.70 7.00 13.22
C VAL A 137 -3.98 6.28 13.65
N ALA A 138 -5.15 6.84 13.31
CA ALA A 138 -6.44 6.31 13.75
C ALA A 138 -6.83 4.97 13.09
N SER A 139 -6.46 4.75 11.83
CA SER A 139 -7.01 3.63 11.05
C SER A 139 -6.00 2.87 10.19
N ALA A 140 -4.77 3.34 10.04
CA ALA A 140 -3.70 2.74 9.23
C ALA A 140 -4.15 2.17 7.86
N PRO A 141 -4.91 2.92 7.02
CA PRO A 141 -5.50 2.42 5.80
C PRO A 141 -4.44 2.06 4.74
N LYS A 142 -4.80 1.17 3.82
CA LYS A 142 -3.97 0.87 2.65
C LYS A 142 -3.94 2.08 1.69
N LYS A 143 -2.84 2.27 0.94
CA LYS A 143 -2.68 3.43 0.02
C LYS A 143 -3.85 3.61 -0.95
N TYR A 144 -4.32 2.51 -1.55
CA TYR A 144 -5.42 2.58 -2.51
C TYR A 144 -6.76 3.03 -1.88
N MET A 145 -6.94 2.84 -0.56
CA MET A 145 -8.11 3.33 0.16
C MET A 145 -8.02 4.83 0.37
N ILE A 146 -6.83 5.33 0.71
CA ILE A 146 -6.57 6.76 0.93
C ILE A 146 -6.91 7.58 -0.33
N SER A 147 -6.51 7.11 -1.51
CA SER A 147 -6.80 7.80 -2.77
C SER A 147 -8.30 7.89 -3.11
N LYS A 148 -9.11 7.02 -2.51
CA LYS A 148 -10.56 6.92 -2.78
C LYS A 148 -11.45 7.54 -1.69
N LEU A 149 -10.88 8.23 -0.70
CA LEU A 149 -11.64 8.88 0.35
C LEU A 149 -12.43 10.09 -0.21
N GLU A 150 -13.73 10.08 -0.02
CA GLU A 150 -14.65 11.11 -0.53
C GLU A 150 -15.38 11.83 0.59
N TRP A 151 -15.58 13.13 0.45
CA TRP A 151 -16.31 13.98 1.41
C TRP A 151 -17.72 13.50 1.72
N ARG A 152 -18.45 12.98 0.71
CA ARG A 152 -19.81 12.47 0.87
C ARG A 152 -19.91 11.20 1.70
N LYS A 153 -18.78 10.56 1.97
CA LYS A 153 -18.66 9.32 2.73
C LYS A 153 -18.25 9.53 4.19
N VAL A 154 -18.06 10.79 4.58
CA VAL A 154 -17.76 11.16 5.97
C VAL A 154 -19.04 11.17 6.78
N ASN A 155 -19.08 10.33 7.82
CA ASN A 155 -20.10 10.38 8.84
C ASN A 155 -19.61 11.26 10.00
N TRP A 156 -20.02 12.52 10.00
CA TRP A 156 -19.60 13.53 10.98
C TRP A 156 -20.15 13.27 12.38
N LYS A 157 -21.28 12.55 12.48
CA LYS A 157 -21.93 12.26 13.77
C LYS A 157 -21.27 11.08 14.50
N GLN A 158 -20.75 10.13 13.75
CA GLN A 158 -20.19 8.90 14.29
C GLN A 158 -18.68 8.77 14.04
N ASN A 159 -18.00 9.84 13.60
CA ASN A 159 -16.56 9.94 13.42
C ASN A 159 -15.96 8.82 12.57
N TYR A 160 -16.50 8.57 11.38
CA TYR A 160 -15.91 7.62 10.46
C TYR A 160 -16.00 8.05 8.99
N ILE A 161 -15.21 7.42 8.14
CA ILE A 161 -15.29 7.53 6.69
C ILE A 161 -15.57 6.15 6.11
N GLU A 162 -16.63 6.01 5.32
CA GLU A 162 -16.84 4.82 4.52
C GLU A 162 -15.85 4.80 3.34
N VAL A 163 -15.25 3.64 3.09
CA VAL A 163 -14.35 3.43 1.96
C VAL A 163 -14.81 2.24 1.13
N ILE A 164 -14.80 2.39 -0.19
CA ILE A 164 -15.08 1.30 -1.11
C ILE A 164 -13.78 0.55 -1.35
N ILE A 165 -13.72 -0.72 -0.96
CA ILE A 165 -12.56 -1.59 -1.14
C ILE A 165 -12.62 -2.20 -2.55
N ASN A 166 -13.77 -2.73 -2.94
CA ASN A 166 -14.07 -3.23 -4.28
C ASN A 166 -15.60 -3.18 -4.50
N GLU A 167 -16.11 -3.70 -5.63
CA GLU A 167 -17.54 -3.65 -5.96
C GLU A 167 -18.46 -4.28 -4.90
N LYS A 168 -17.94 -5.26 -4.15
CA LYS A 168 -18.70 -6.05 -3.17
C LYS A 168 -18.34 -5.73 -1.72
N GLU A 169 -17.24 -5.00 -1.49
CA GLU A 169 -16.68 -4.82 -0.16
C GLU A 169 -16.54 -3.32 0.18
N ARG A 170 -17.10 -2.96 1.33
CA ARG A 170 -16.97 -1.64 1.93
C ARG A 170 -16.20 -1.77 3.24
N GLY A 171 -15.38 -0.78 3.55
CA GLY A 171 -14.68 -0.65 4.81
C GLY A 171 -15.10 0.63 5.52
N ILE A 172 -14.78 0.70 6.80
CA ILE A 172 -15.01 1.87 7.65
C ILE A 172 -13.67 2.26 8.26
N LEU A 173 -13.30 3.52 8.13
CA LEU A 173 -12.16 4.13 8.82
C LEU A 173 -12.70 4.99 9.96
N TYR A 174 -12.54 4.54 11.19
CA TYR A 174 -12.89 5.32 12.36
C TYR A 174 -11.81 6.36 12.63
N LEU A 175 -12.22 7.54 13.10
CA LEU A 175 -11.34 8.68 13.37
C LEU A 175 -11.55 9.16 14.80
N ASP A 176 -10.47 9.64 15.42
CA ASP A 176 -10.53 10.35 16.70
C ASP A 176 -11.10 11.77 16.52
N ASN A 177 -11.48 12.40 17.63
CA ASN A 177 -12.06 13.74 17.63
C ASN A 177 -11.11 14.77 17.04
N TYR A 178 -9.82 14.72 17.36
CA TYR A 178 -8.80 15.59 16.81
C TYR A 178 -8.75 15.50 15.28
N THR A 179 -8.69 14.30 14.75
CA THR A 179 -8.66 14.09 13.28
C THR A 179 -9.94 14.57 12.61
N MET A 180 -11.10 14.40 13.26
CA MET A 180 -12.37 14.91 12.75
C MET A 180 -12.42 16.44 12.75
N GLU A 181 -11.89 17.09 13.77
CA GLU A 181 -11.75 18.55 13.82
C GLU A 181 -10.88 19.05 12.65
N LYS A 182 -9.69 18.48 12.46
CA LYS A 182 -8.80 18.84 11.36
C LYS A 182 -9.42 18.55 9.98
N LEU A 183 -10.21 17.51 9.87
CA LEU A 183 -10.96 17.20 8.66
C LEU A 183 -12.02 18.28 8.36
N ALA A 184 -12.71 18.78 9.39
CA ALA A 184 -13.66 19.90 9.25
C ALA A 184 -12.97 21.19 8.85
N GLU A 185 -11.81 21.50 9.44
CA GLU A 185 -10.98 22.66 9.05
C GLU A 185 -10.53 22.56 7.57
N LEU A 186 -10.05 21.38 7.14
CA LEU A 186 -9.69 21.14 5.76
C LEU A 186 -10.87 21.33 4.80
N ARG A 187 -12.06 20.87 5.21
CA ARG A 187 -13.30 21.08 4.41
C ARG A 187 -13.64 22.56 4.26
N LYS A 188 -13.52 23.34 5.35
CA LYS A 188 -13.71 24.79 5.34
C LYS A 188 -12.72 25.46 4.39
N GLU A 189 -11.43 25.16 4.54
CA GLU A 189 -10.37 25.68 3.65
C GLU A 189 -10.66 25.40 2.16
N ARG A 190 -11.13 24.17 1.84
CA ARG A 190 -11.52 23.81 0.47
C ARG A 190 -12.68 24.65 -0.06
N LYS A 191 -13.66 24.91 0.80
CA LYS A 191 -14.80 25.77 0.46
C LYS A 191 -14.36 27.21 0.20
N ASP A 192 -13.52 27.74 1.08
CA ASP A 192 -13.02 29.13 0.98
C ASP A 192 -12.15 29.32 -0.27
N LYS A 193 -11.37 28.32 -0.65
CA LYS A 193 -10.58 28.29 -1.89
C LYS A 193 -11.37 27.85 -3.14
N HIS A 194 -12.68 27.71 -3.06
CA HIS A 194 -13.57 27.26 -4.14
C HIS A 194 -13.15 25.94 -4.82
N ILE A 195 -12.50 25.03 -4.07
CA ILE A 195 -12.04 23.73 -4.60
C ILE A 195 -13.18 22.70 -4.49
N LYS A 196 -13.94 22.55 -5.58
CA LYS A 196 -15.09 21.62 -5.66
C LYS A 196 -14.66 20.24 -6.16
N LYS A 197 -13.96 19.46 -5.32
CA LYS A 197 -13.58 18.08 -5.65
C LYS A 197 -14.20 17.09 -4.67
N LYS A 198 -14.60 15.93 -5.16
CA LYS A 198 -15.23 14.89 -4.33
C LYS A 198 -14.27 14.21 -3.36
N TRP A 199 -12.98 14.15 -3.71
CA TRP A 199 -11.95 13.51 -2.90
C TRP A 199 -11.47 14.37 -1.73
N ILE A 200 -11.22 13.75 -0.60
CA ILE A 200 -10.64 14.39 0.58
C ILE A 200 -9.18 14.79 0.28
N PHE A 201 -8.41 13.86 -0.28
CA PHE A 201 -7.02 14.10 -0.65
C PHE A 201 -6.87 14.34 -2.14
N ILE A 202 -6.24 15.46 -2.46
CA ILE A 202 -6.04 15.89 -3.85
C ILE A 202 -4.60 16.39 -4.05
N THR A 203 -4.15 16.31 -5.29
CA THR A 203 -2.88 16.88 -5.74
C THR A 203 -3.09 17.70 -7.00
N ARG A 204 -2.22 18.67 -7.23
CA ARG A 204 -2.29 19.51 -8.43
C ARG A 204 -1.36 18.94 -9.52
N HIS A 205 -1.88 18.75 -10.72
CA HIS A 205 -1.09 18.29 -11.86
C HIS A 205 -1.50 19.07 -13.12
N LYS A 206 -0.53 19.71 -13.78
CA LYS A 206 -0.78 20.56 -14.96
C LYS A 206 -1.94 21.54 -14.74
N GLY A 207 -1.96 22.22 -13.58
CA GLY A 207 -3.00 23.17 -13.20
C GLY A 207 -4.30 22.57 -12.66
N ASN A 208 -4.57 21.29 -12.85
CA ASN A 208 -5.82 20.64 -12.46
C ASN A 208 -5.70 19.86 -11.14
N TRP A 209 -6.75 19.90 -10.32
CA TRP A 209 -6.87 19.09 -9.12
C TRP A 209 -7.36 17.68 -9.46
N LYS A 210 -6.66 16.66 -8.97
CA LYS A 210 -7.01 15.24 -9.09
C LYS A 210 -6.79 14.50 -7.76
N GLU A 211 -7.30 13.27 -7.66
CA GLU A 211 -7.02 12.39 -6.52
C GLU A 211 -5.52 12.09 -6.40
N VAL A 212 -5.10 11.79 -5.18
CA VAL A 212 -3.72 11.40 -4.90
C VAL A 212 -3.43 9.96 -5.35
N GLY A 213 -2.25 9.76 -5.92
CA GLY A 213 -1.74 8.43 -6.28
C GLY A 213 -0.75 7.88 -5.27
N ASP A 214 -0.31 6.62 -5.47
CA ASP A 214 0.66 5.92 -4.62
C ASP A 214 1.98 6.70 -4.43
N SER A 215 2.46 7.39 -5.46
CA SER A 215 3.68 8.21 -5.41
C SER A 215 3.51 9.44 -4.53
N THR A 216 2.38 10.15 -4.65
CA THR A 216 2.06 11.31 -3.82
C THR A 216 1.93 10.90 -2.34
N ILE A 217 1.24 9.79 -2.06
CA ILE A 217 1.14 9.25 -0.70
C ILE A 217 2.52 8.91 -0.13
N THR A 218 3.42 8.32 -0.95
CA THR A 218 4.79 8.04 -0.52
C THR A 218 5.57 9.32 -0.25
N TYR A 219 5.43 10.32 -1.10
CA TYR A 219 6.05 11.63 -0.90
C TYR A 219 5.56 12.31 0.40
N TRP A 220 4.26 12.27 0.70
CA TRP A 220 3.71 12.80 1.94
C TRP A 220 4.23 12.09 3.18
N LEU A 221 4.32 10.76 3.15
CA LEU A 221 4.93 10.00 4.24
C LEU A 221 6.37 10.42 4.53
N ASN A 222 7.18 10.59 3.47
CA ASN A 222 8.56 11.08 3.62
C ASN A 222 8.59 12.53 4.13
N LYS A 223 7.72 13.41 3.62
CA LYS A 223 7.63 14.80 4.05
C LYS A 223 7.24 14.90 5.53
N ILE A 224 6.25 14.11 5.98
CA ILE A 224 5.86 14.06 7.40
C ILE A 224 7.02 13.52 8.25
N ALA A 225 7.73 12.48 7.81
CA ALA A 225 8.89 11.96 8.52
C ALA A 225 9.97 13.04 8.71
N THR A 226 10.23 13.87 7.69
CA THR A 226 11.16 15.00 7.77
C THR A 226 10.67 16.08 8.76
N ILE A 227 9.40 16.48 8.69
CA ILE A 227 8.81 17.49 9.58
C ILE A 227 8.84 17.01 11.04
N ALA A 228 8.51 15.74 11.26
CA ALA A 228 8.45 15.11 12.56
C ALA A 228 9.82 14.70 13.13
N GLU A 229 10.88 14.77 12.32
CA GLU A 229 12.24 14.30 12.68
C GLU A 229 12.25 12.81 13.08
N VAL A 230 11.46 11.99 12.39
CA VAL A 230 11.49 10.53 12.53
C VAL A 230 12.19 9.91 11.33
N ASP A 231 12.98 8.86 11.56
CA ASP A 231 13.82 8.25 10.51
C ASP A 231 13.02 7.83 9.30
N ARG A 232 11.86 7.23 9.52
CA ARG A 232 11.03 6.71 8.45
C ARG A 232 9.57 6.54 8.85
N LEU A 233 8.67 7.10 8.02
CA LEU A 233 7.24 6.86 8.14
C LEU A 233 6.74 6.04 6.93
N THR A 234 6.00 4.96 7.21
CA THR A 234 5.41 4.09 6.17
C THR A 234 4.02 3.64 6.61
N ILE A 235 3.20 3.16 5.67
CA ILE A 235 1.92 2.50 6.02
C ILE A 235 2.17 1.28 6.93
N SER A 236 3.31 0.60 6.77
CA SER A 236 3.66 -0.54 7.62
C SER A 236 4.04 -0.12 9.04
N SER A 237 4.76 1.00 9.23
CA SER A 237 5.05 1.53 10.57
C SER A 237 3.78 2.03 11.27
N MET A 238 2.86 2.67 10.54
CA MET A 238 1.56 3.06 11.10
C MET A 238 0.72 1.87 11.53
N LYS A 239 0.74 0.76 10.76
CA LYS A 239 0.12 -0.49 11.18
C LYS A 239 0.79 -1.10 12.41
N ALA A 240 2.12 -1.05 12.48
CA ALA A 240 2.86 -1.51 13.65
C ALA A 240 2.52 -0.69 14.89
N THR A 241 2.39 0.64 14.73
CA THR A 241 1.94 1.56 15.80
C THR A 241 0.57 1.16 16.32
N MET A 242 -0.40 1.00 15.43
CA MET A 242 -1.75 0.58 15.79
C MET A 242 -1.76 -0.80 16.47
N LEU A 243 -0.98 -1.77 15.95
CA LEU A 243 -0.83 -3.09 16.57
C LEU A 243 -0.22 -3.02 17.97
N HIS A 244 0.82 -2.21 18.15
CA HIS A 244 1.50 -2.05 19.43
C HIS A 244 0.51 -1.59 20.51
N TYR A 245 -0.22 -0.51 20.26
CA TYR A 245 -1.19 0.02 21.22
C TYR A 245 -2.40 -0.88 21.44
N SER A 246 -2.85 -1.59 20.40
CA SER A 246 -3.95 -2.55 20.53
C SER A 246 -3.58 -3.78 21.38
N LYS A 247 -2.31 -4.21 21.36
CA LYS A 247 -1.82 -5.37 22.12
C LYS A 247 -1.52 -5.02 23.58
N ASN A 248 -0.91 -3.88 23.84
CA ASN A 248 -0.49 -3.48 25.16
C ASN A 248 -1.67 -3.26 26.13
N GLY A 249 -2.87 -2.96 25.61
CA GLY A 249 -4.11 -2.96 26.36
C GLY A 249 -4.67 -4.34 26.75
N ARG A 250 -4.03 -5.47 26.35
CA ARG A 250 -4.46 -6.87 26.59
C ARG A 250 -5.90 -7.22 26.20
N ARG A 251 -6.51 -6.46 25.29
CA ARG A 251 -7.96 -6.53 25.01
C ARG A 251 -8.34 -7.27 23.73
N PHE A 252 -7.36 -7.58 22.83
CA PHE A 252 -7.64 -8.29 21.59
C PHE A 252 -6.64 -9.42 21.31
N SER A 253 -7.13 -10.55 20.80
CA SER A 253 -6.27 -11.64 20.31
C SER A 253 -5.54 -11.22 19.05
N ASP A 254 -4.34 -11.79 18.81
CA ASP A 254 -3.57 -11.56 17.58
C ASP A 254 -4.37 -11.89 16.31
N GLU A 255 -5.24 -12.89 16.37
CA GLU A 255 -6.10 -13.27 15.26
C GLU A 255 -7.14 -12.17 14.95
N LYS A 256 -7.79 -11.61 15.98
CA LYS A 256 -8.76 -10.51 15.85
C LYS A 256 -8.09 -9.26 15.28
N ILE A 257 -6.91 -8.90 15.79
CA ILE A 257 -6.12 -7.77 15.31
C ILE A 257 -5.68 -7.97 13.85
N ASN A 258 -5.16 -9.14 13.50
CA ASN A 258 -4.76 -9.45 12.13
C ASN A 258 -5.95 -9.42 11.16
N LYS A 259 -7.11 -9.88 11.58
CA LYS A 259 -8.35 -9.82 10.79
C LYS A 259 -8.77 -8.38 10.54
N ILE A 260 -8.75 -7.53 11.55
CA ILE A 260 -9.04 -6.09 11.46
C ILE A 260 -8.07 -5.40 10.51
N LEU A 261 -6.77 -5.59 10.68
CA LEU A 261 -5.73 -4.97 9.84
C LEU A 261 -5.76 -5.43 8.39
N ASN A 262 -6.13 -6.68 8.13
CA ASN A 262 -6.22 -7.21 6.77
C ASN A 262 -7.48 -6.74 6.03
N ILE A 263 -8.59 -6.56 6.74
CA ILE A 263 -9.91 -6.26 6.16
C ILE A 263 -10.25 -4.77 6.31
N ASN A 264 -9.55 -4.03 7.19
CA ASN A 264 -9.92 -2.67 7.65
C ASN A 264 -11.39 -2.60 8.13
N ARG A 265 -11.87 -3.69 8.73
CA ARG A 265 -13.15 -3.73 9.43
C ARG A 265 -12.85 -3.64 10.91
N PHE A 266 -13.03 -2.46 11.47
CA PHE A 266 -13.03 -2.27 12.91
C PHE A 266 -14.43 -2.62 13.42
N ASP A 267 -14.51 -3.53 14.37
CA ASP A 267 -15.74 -3.67 15.14
C ASP A 267 -15.87 -2.51 16.16
N ASN A 268 -17.07 -2.32 16.68
CA ASN A 268 -17.34 -1.22 17.60
C ASN A 268 -16.52 -1.30 18.90
N GLU A 269 -16.17 -2.49 19.33
CA GLU A 269 -15.36 -2.74 20.52
C GLU A 269 -13.91 -2.26 20.32
N PHE A 270 -13.30 -2.61 19.19
CA PHE A 270 -11.97 -2.13 18.85
C PHE A 270 -11.94 -0.60 18.75
N ARG A 271 -12.98 -0.01 18.12
CA ARG A 271 -13.13 1.44 18.01
C ARG A 271 -13.11 2.12 19.38
N SER A 272 -13.96 1.69 20.31
CA SER A 272 -14.09 2.35 21.60
C SER A 272 -12.80 2.32 22.41
N ILE A 273 -12.07 1.22 22.35
CA ILE A 273 -10.85 1.02 23.14
C ILE A 273 -9.66 1.75 22.50
N TYR A 274 -9.38 1.51 21.22
CA TYR A 274 -8.20 2.11 20.56
C TYR A 274 -8.31 3.63 20.44
N LEU A 275 -9.50 4.17 20.15
CA LEU A 275 -9.69 5.63 20.07
C LEU A 275 -9.72 6.29 21.44
N GLN A 276 -10.20 5.62 22.51
CA GLN A 276 -10.06 6.11 23.87
C GLN A 276 -8.59 6.18 24.28
N ASP A 277 -7.82 5.12 24.04
CA ASP A 277 -6.38 5.11 24.32
C ASP A 277 -5.66 6.26 23.59
N LEU A 278 -6.02 6.52 22.32
CA LEU A 278 -5.51 7.66 21.55
C LEU A 278 -5.92 9.03 22.14
N GLU A 279 -7.17 9.18 22.58
CA GLU A 279 -7.67 10.42 23.18
C GLU A 279 -7.05 10.65 24.57
N GLU A 280 -6.82 9.61 25.36
CA GLU A 280 -6.11 9.70 26.64
C GLU A 280 -4.66 10.13 26.46
N ILE A 281 -3.96 9.58 25.46
CA ILE A 281 -2.61 9.98 25.10
C ILE A 281 -2.51 11.48 24.77
N ILE A 282 -3.54 12.02 24.13
CA ILE A 282 -3.59 13.44 23.73
C ILE A 282 -3.95 14.35 24.93
N LYS A 283 -4.63 13.83 25.93
CA LYS A 283 -5.05 14.59 27.12
C LYS A 283 -4.02 14.59 28.26
N MET A 284 -3.01 13.73 28.21
CA MET A 284 -1.95 13.65 29.26
C MET A 284 -0.91 14.77 29.14
N GLU A 285 -1.13 15.74 28.30
CA GLU A 285 -0.35 16.97 28.08
C GLU A 285 -1.24 18.22 28.09
#